data_ba4a6df9eee4d85377559cc21865cefd
#
_entry.id   ba4a6df9eee4d85377559cc21865cefd
#
_cell.length_a   1.000
_cell.length_b   1.000
_cell.length_c   1.000
_cell.angle_alpha   90.00
_cell.angle_beta   90.00
_cell.angle_gamma   90.00
#
_symmetry.space_group_name_H-M   'P 1'
#
loop_
_entity.id
_entity.type
_entity.pdbx_description
1 polymer ?
#
loop_
_entity_poly.entity_id
_entity_poly.type
_entity_poly.pdbx_seq_one_letter_code
_entity_poly.pdbx_strand_id
1 'polypeptide(L)'
;HDPLGRPLRAPFALTGELAIVETAAAGGLGLVAPAQRDAFAASSAGTGEVIAAAVSAGARTILLGVGGSATTDGGAGAIAAIERAGGLRSARLVVLCDVRTAFVDAARVFAPQKGASPADVRRLTRRLSALARRLPRDPRGVPMTGAAGGLSGGLWAAFGAELVAGAGFVLDAIGFDARMRAARAVVTGEGRLDTQSLAGKVVSEVATRARQAGVPSHAVVGTRALDAMGARVLDLDRVIEASTLAELEAAGRALAALL
;
A
#
# COMPACT_ATOMS: atom_id res chain seq x y z
N HIS A 1 -0.54 16.82 -10.10
CA HIS A 1 -0.86 16.15 -11.36
C HIS A 1 -1.30 14.71 -11.11
N ASP A 2 -2.15 14.18 -11.99
CA ASP A 2 -2.49 12.76 -12.00
C ASP A 2 -1.37 11.89 -12.62
N PRO A 3 -1.51 10.55 -12.68
CA PRO A 3 -0.47 9.68 -13.26
C PRO A 3 -0.11 9.98 -14.72
N LEU A 4 -1.01 10.59 -15.48
CA LEU A 4 -0.80 10.94 -16.88
C LEU A 4 -0.43 12.43 -17.09
N GLY A 5 -0.11 13.16 -16.03
CA GLY A 5 0.33 14.54 -16.07
C GLY A 5 -0.79 15.57 -16.20
N ARG A 6 -2.05 15.21 -15.98
CA ARG A 6 -3.18 16.13 -16.01
C ARG A 6 -3.32 16.87 -14.67
N PRO A 7 -3.66 18.17 -14.64
CA PRO A 7 -3.89 18.91 -13.39
C PRO A 7 -4.97 18.25 -12.53
N LEU A 8 -4.73 18.22 -11.21
CA LEU A 8 -5.64 17.60 -10.26
C LEU A 8 -5.49 18.29 -8.88
N ARG A 9 -6.57 18.29 -8.11
CA ARG A 9 -6.53 18.64 -6.68
C ARG A 9 -6.49 17.35 -5.88
N ALA A 10 -5.39 17.12 -5.15
CA ALA A 10 -5.21 15.96 -4.28
C ALA A 10 -5.16 16.42 -2.82
N PRO A 11 -5.98 15.83 -1.91
CA PRO A 11 -5.95 16.16 -0.50
C PRO A 11 -4.79 15.46 0.20
N PHE A 12 -4.37 16.04 1.32
CA PHE A 12 -3.63 15.38 2.40
C PHE A 12 -4.17 15.88 3.75
N ALA A 13 -4.01 15.10 4.79
CA ALA A 13 -4.35 15.53 6.15
C ALA A 13 -3.10 16.10 6.83
N LEU A 14 -3.28 17.17 7.62
CA LEU A 14 -2.23 17.75 8.45
C LEU A 14 -2.78 17.97 9.87
N THR A 15 -2.09 17.43 10.87
CA THR A 15 -2.40 17.65 12.27
C THR A 15 -1.10 17.97 13.02
N GLY A 16 -0.99 19.22 13.52
CA GLY A 16 0.29 19.73 14.02
C GLY A 16 1.38 19.61 12.95
N GLU A 17 2.44 18.91 13.24
CA GLU A 17 3.58 18.67 12.35
C GLU A 17 3.51 17.31 11.61
N LEU A 18 2.42 16.56 11.76
CA LEU A 18 2.21 15.27 11.12
C LEU A 18 1.31 15.39 9.90
N ALA A 19 1.80 15.03 8.73
CA ALA A 19 0.99 14.90 7.53
C ALA A 19 0.72 13.44 7.19
N ILE A 20 -0.49 13.15 6.69
CA ILE A 20 -0.88 11.86 6.12
C ILE A 20 -1.16 12.09 4.65
N VAL A 21 -0.40 11.40 3.80
CA VAL A 21 -0.47 11.49 2.34
C VAL A 21 -0.80 10.09 1.78
N GLU A 22 -1.74 10.04 0.87
CA GLU A 22 -2.04 8.81 0.12
C GLU A 22 -1.53 8.92 -1.32
N THR A 23 -0.72 7.96 -1.75
CA THR A 23 -0.31 7.86 -3.15
C THR A 23 -1.52 7.81 -4.09
N ALA A 24 -2.60 7.15 -3.68
CA ALA A 24 -3.82 7.02 -4.48
C ALA A 24 -4.51 8.37 -4.77
N ALA A 25 -4.29 9.40 -3.95
CA ALA A 25 -4.90 10.71 -4.14
C ALA A 25 -4.38 11.46 -5.37
N ALA A 26 -3.12 11.24 -5.78
CA ALA A 26 -2.52 11.86 -6.97
C ALA A 26 -1.91 10.85 -7.94
N GLY A 27 -1.41 9.71 -7.46
CA GLY A 27 -0.79 8.65 -8.25
C GLY A 27 -1.66 7.39 -8.42
N GLY A 28 -2.97 7.48 -8.13
CA GLY A 28 -3.88 6.34 -8.01
C GLY A 28 -4.33 5.73 -9.34
N LEU A 29 -4.52 4.40 -9.34
CA LEU A 29 -5.04 3.66 -10.49
C LEU A 29 -6.51 4.04 -10.80
N GLY A 30 -7.29 4.43 -9.77
CA GLY A 30 -8.67 4.90 -9.93
C GLY A 30 -8.81 6.24 -10.65
N LEU A 31 -7.72 7.03 -10.76
CA LEU A 31 -7.69 8.30 -11.48
C LEU A 31 -7.55 8.10 -13.00
N VAL A 32 -7.22 6.86 -13.43
CA VAL A 32 -6.98 6.54 -14.83
C VAL A 32 -8.01 5.52 -15.31
N ALA A 33 -8.84 5.92 -16.26
CA ALA A 33 -9.81 5.03 -16.86
C ALA A 33 -9.12 3.77 -17.44
N PRO A 34 -9.72 2.58 -17.35
CA PRO A 34 -9.08 1.33 -17.81
C PRO A 34 -8.50 1.41 -19.22
N ALA A 35 -9.20 2.04 -20.16
CA ALA A 35 -8.77 2.21 -21.55
C ALA A 35 -7.59 3.19 -21.73
N GLN A 36 -7.28 4.02 -20.71
CA GLN A 36 -6.19 5.00 -20.74
C GLN A 36 -4.98 4.56 -19.91
N ARG A 37 -5.02 3.38 -19.32
CA ARG A 37 -3.91 2.88 -18.48
C ARG A 37 -2.67 2.64 -19.32
N ASP A 38 -1.62 3.33 -18.96
CA ASP A 38 -0.28 3.17 -19.53
C ASP A 38 0.75 3.09 -18.41
N ALA A 39 1.09 1.86 -18.02
CA ALA A 39 2.04 1.62 -16.94
C ALA A 39 3.45 2.16 -17.21
N PHE A 40 3.78 2.44 -18.50
CA PHE A 40 5.08 2.97 -18.90
C PHE A 40 5.12 4.50 -18.86
N ALA A 41 4.05 5.17 -19.27
CA ALA A 41 3.93 6.63 -19.25
C ALA A 41 3.55 7.17 -17.85
N ALA A 42 2.84 6.39 -17.05
CA ALA A 42 2.39 6.81 -15.71
C ALA A 42 3.55 7.24 -14.82
N SER A 43 3.41 8.43 -14.22
CA SER A 43 4.42 9.08 -13.38
C SER A 43 3.94 9.26 -11.94
N SER A 44 4.84 9.07 -11.00
CA SER A 44 4.62 9.36 -9.57
C SER A 44 4.77 10.86 -9.20
N ALA A 45 4.94 11.75 -10.18
CA ALA A 45 5.20 13.17 -9.94
C ALA A 45 4.16 13.81 -9.02
N GLY A 46 2.86 13.56 -9.25
CA GLY A 46 1.80 14.09 -8.40
C GLY A 46 1.91 13.67 -6.94
N THR A 47 2.30 12.43 -6.65
CA THR A 47 2.58 12.01 -5.25
C THR A 47 3.72 12.85 -4.65
N GLY A 48 4.78 13.11 -5.42
CA GLY A 48 5.89 13.96 -4.97
C GLY A 48 5.45 15.41 -4.73
N GLU A 49 4.56 15.94 -5.56
CA GLU A 49 3.98 17.28 -5.40
C GLU A 49 3.15 17.41 -4.12
N VAL A 50 2.35 16.37 -3.78
CA VAL A 50 1.58 16.35 -2.53
C VAL A 50 2.53 16.27 -1.31
N ILE A 51 3.58 15.47 -1.37
CA ILE A 51 4.61 15.40 -0.32
C ILE A 51 5.26 16.78 -0.15
N ALA A 52 5.66 17.43 -1.23
CA ALA A 52 6.26 18.75 -1.20
C ALA A 52 5.30 19.82 -0.64
N ALA A 53 4.01 19.75 -0.97
CA ALA A 53 2.99 20.63 -0.42
C ALA A 53 2.83 20.42 1.10
N ALA A 54 2.86 19.17 1.59
CA ALA A 54 2.83 18.87 3.03
C ALA A 54 4.06 19.46 3.76
N VAL A 55 5.26 19.32 3.18
CA VAL A 55 6.49 19.95 3.73
C VAL A 55 6.34 21.47 3.78
N SER A 56 5.81 22.08 2.71
CA SER A 56 5.59 23.53 2.64
C SER A 56 4.54 24.03 3.63
N ALA A 57 3.57 23.17 3.98
CA ALA A 57 2.55 23.45 5.01
C ALA A 57 3.06 23.25 6.44
N GLY A 58 4.35 22.88 6.63
CA GLY A 58 4.98 22.77 7.95
C GLY A 58 5.08 21.34 8.49
N ALA A 59 4.76 20.32 7.71
CA ALA A 59 4.92 18.94 8.15
C ALA A 59 6.40 18.61 8.43
N ARG A 60 6.66 18.00 9.59
CA ARG A 60 7.97 17.45 9.98
C ARG A 60 7.99 15.93 9.95
N THR A 61 6.85 15.31 9.95
CA THR A 61 6.68 13.88 9.73
C THR A 61 5.61 13.67 8.68
N ILE A 62 5.90 12.86 7.67
CA ILE A 62 4.97 12.53 6.60
C ILE A 62 4.78 11.01 6.60
N LEU A 63 3.56 10.55 6.84
CA LEU A 63 3.14 9.17 6.64
C LEU A 63 2.61 9.05 5.22
N LEU A 64 3.25 8.24 4.40
CA LEU A 64 2.86 7.99 3.01
C LEU A 64 2.25 6.59 2.86
N GLY A 65 0.95 6.50 2.63
CA GLY A 65 0.29 5.28 2.21
C GLY A 65 0.55 5.01 0.72
N VAL A 66 1.08 3.82 0.37
CA VAL A 66 1.48 3.50 -1.02
C VAL A 66 0.55 2.52 -1.72
N GLY A 67 -0.66 2.30 -1.21
CA GLY A 67 -1.67 1.47 -1.85
C GLY A 67 -2.27 2.08 -3.12
N GLY A 68 -2.82 1.23 -4.02
CA GLY A 68 -3.65 1.66 -5.15
C GLY A 68 -2.96 2.45 -6.27
N SER A 69 -1.63 2.40 -6.40
CA SER A 69 -0.86 3.19 -7.37
C SER A 69 -1.05 2.74 -8.83
N ALA A 70 -1.03 3.71 -9.77
CA ALA A 70 -1.00 3.48 -11.22
C ALA A 70 0.42 3.35 -11.79
N THR A 71 1.44 3.78 -11.05
CA THR A 71 2.79 4.03 -11.56
C THR A 71 3.72 2.83 -11.43
N THR A 72 4.74 2.77 -12.30
CA THR A 72 5.84 1.79 -12.22
C THR A 72 7.15 2.47 -12.67
N ASP A 73 7.36 3.70 -12.18
CA ASP A 73 8.50 4.55 -12.53
C ASP A 73 9.63 4.52 -11.49
N GLY A 74 9.52 3.67 -10.47
CA GLY A 74 10.52 3.58 -9.40
C GLY A 74 10.57 4.80 -8.50
N GLY A 75 9.53 5.65 -8.52
CA GLY A 75 9.50 6.90 -7.78
C GLY A 75 10.25 8.05 -8.46
N ALA A 76 10.72 7.88 -9.69
CA ALA A 76 11.50 8.91 -10.39
C ALA A 76 10.75 10.24 -10.50
N GLY A 77 9.46 10.20 -10.82
CA GLY A 77 8.63 11.41 -10.86
C GLY A 77 8.50 12.09 -9.51
N ALA A 78 8.28 11.32 -8.45
CA ALA A 78 8.14 11.86 -7.09
C ALA A 78 9.47 12.47 -6.60
N ILE A 79 10.59 11.79 -6.82
CA ILE A 79 11.92 12.30 -6.48
C ILE A 79 12.13 13.66 -7.15
N ALA A 80 11.94 13.73 -8.47
CA ALA A 80 12.14 14.97 -9.22
C ALA A 80 11.19 16.10 -8.76
N ALA A 81 9.95 15.79 -8.39
CA ALA A 81 9.00 16.78 -7.89
C ALA A 81 9.41 17.32 -6.52
N ILE A 82 9.82 16.45 -5.60
CA ILE A 82 10.30 16.82 -4.27
C ILE A 82 11.57 17.68 -4.38
N GLU A 83 12.54 17.27 -5.20
CA GLU A 83 13.78 18.01 -5.41
C GLU A 83 13.54 19.41 -5.98
N ARG A 84 12.68 19.54 -6.99
CA ARG A 84 12.29 20.86 -7.55
C ARG A 84 11.64 21.79 -6.51
N ALA A 85 10.98 21.23 -5.52
CA ALA A 85 10.36 21.98 -4.43
C ALA A 85 11.32 22.33 -3.27
N GLY A 86 12.59 21.98 -3.38
CA GLY A 86 13.61 22.23 -2.35
C GLY A 86 13.82 21.07 -1.37
N GLY A 87 13.45 19.87 -1.76
CA GLY A 87 13.66 18.63 -0.98
C GLY A 87 12.69 18.46 0.19
N LEU A 88 12.95 17.46 1.01
CA LEU A 88 12.20 17.22 2.25
C LEU A 88 12.59 18.16 3.39
N ARG A 89 13.64 18.97 3.22
CA ARG A 89 14.22 19.81 4.29
C ARG A 89 14.55 18.94 5.52
N SER A 90 13.95 19.25 6.69
CA SER A 90 14.09 18.45 7.92
C SER A 90 12.95 17.45 8.13
N ALA A 91 12.04 17.29 7.16
CA ALA A 91 10.90 16.40 7.31
C ALA A 91 11.33 14.93 7.16
N ARG A 92 10.85 14.10 8.09
CA ARG A 92 10.99 12.64 8.06
C ARG A 92 9.87 12.04 7.20
N LEU A 93 10.22 11.13 6.31
CA LEU A 93 9.27 10.42 5.46
C LEU A 93 9.18 8.94 5.89
N VAL A 94 7.99 8.51 6.26
CA VAL A 94 7.66 7.13 6.64
C VAL A 94 6.69 6.58 5.59
N VAL A 95 7.08 5.48 4.93
CA VAL A 95 6.32 4.87 3.84
C VAL A 95 5.68 3.58 4.35
N LEU A 96 4.36 3.53 4.33
CA LEU A 96 3.55 2.42 4.81
C LEU A 96 3.37 1.39 3.69
N CYS A 97 4.04 0.24 3.81
CA CYS A 97 4.10 -0.81 2.79
C CYS A 97 3.55 -2.13 3.32
N ASP A 98 2.59 -2.74 2.61
CA ASP A 98 2.04 -4.06 2.97
C ASP A 98 2.57 -5.20 2.07
N VAL A 99 3.62 -4.93 1.28
CA VAL A 99 4.22 -5.91 0.39
C VAL A 99 5.74 -5.98 0.59
N ARG A 100 6.31 -7.17 0.54
CA ARG A 100 7.75 -7.40 0.71
C ARG A 100 8.52 -7.44 -0.62
N THR A 101 7.84 -7.20 -1.75
CA THR A 101 8.42 -7.21 -3.10
C THR A 101 9.63 -6.28 -3.19
N ALA A 102 10.72 -6.76 -3.79
CA ALA A 102 11.92 -5.97 -4.04
C ALA A 102 11.73 -5.03 -5.25
N PHE A 103 12.56 -4.00 -5.34
CA PHE A 103 12.46 -2.90 -6.31
C PHE A 103 12.33 -3.36 -7.76
N VAL A 104 13.22 -4.23 -8.22
CA VAL A 104 13.25 -4.69 -9.62
C VAL A 104 12.10 -5.64 -9.97
N ASP A 105 11.51 -6.29 -8.97
CA ASP A 105 10.36 -7.18 -9.15
C ASP A 105 9.04 -6.43 -9.27
N ALA A 106 9.01 -5.15 -8.91
CA ALA A 106 7.80 -4.32 -8.94
C ALA A 106 7.09 -4.34 -10.30
N ALA A 107 7.86 -4.31 -11.39
CA ALA A 107 7.28 -4.36 -12.74
C ALA A 107 6.60 -5.71 -13.01
N ARG A 108 7.25 -6.82 -12.68
CA ARG A 108 6.71 -8.17 -12.90
C ARG A 108 5.46 -8.43 -12.07
N VAL A 109 5.46 -7.99 -10.81
CA VAL A 109 4.39 -8.28 -9.86
C VAL A 109 3.18 -7.34 -10.05
N PHE A 110 3.42 -6.05 -10.29
CA PHE A 110 2.34 -5.05 -10.20
C PHE A 110 1.99 -4.36 -11.52
N ALA A 111 2.88 -4.35 -12.54
CA ALA A 111 2.58 -3.62 -13.76
C ALA A 111 1.45 -4.23 -14.61
N PRO A 112 1.21 -5.56 -14.64
CA PRO A 112 0.10 -6.13 -15.41
C PRO A 112 -1.27 -5.56 -15.01
N GLN A 113 -1.57 -5.41 -13.72
CA GLN A 113 -2.83 -4.81 -13.25
C GLN A 113 -2.97 -3.31 -13.60
N LYS A 114 -1.86 -2.66 -14.00
CA LYS A 114 -1.79 -1.27 -14.43
C LYS A 114 -1.82 -1.12 -15.96
N GLY A 115 -2.12 -2.20 -16.68
CA GLY A 115 -2.25 -2.21 -18.14
C GLY A 115 -0.98 -2.56 -18.90
N ALA A 116 0.09 -3.02 -18.23
CA ALA A 116 1.32 -3.41 -18.90
C ALA A 116 1.20 -4.76 -19.63
N SER A 117 1.57 -4.78 -20.91
CA SER A 117 1.80 -6.00 -21.65
C SER A 117 3.08 -6.73 -21.17
N PRO A 118 3.28 -8.02 -21.52
CA PRO A 118 4.54 -8.71 -21.22
C PRO A 118 5.78 -8.00 -21.77
N ALA A 119 5.64 -7.30 -22.90
CA ALA A 119 6.72 -6.49 -23.47
C ALA A 119 7.02 -5.27 -22.61
N ASP A 120 5.98 -4.59 -22.11
CA ASP A 120 6.14 -3.44 -21.22
C ASP A 120 6.72 -3.84 -19.87
N VAL A 121 6.33 -4.98 -19.32
CA VAL A 121 6.94 -5.53 -18.08
C VAL A 121 8.46 -5.66 -18.24
N ARG A 122 8.94 -6.22 -19.39
CA ARG A 122 10.38 -6.32 -19.64
C ARG A 122 11.06 -4.95 -19.77
N ARG A 123 10.40 -3.99 -20.41
CA ARG A 123 10.90 -2.60 -20.55
C ARG A 123 10.97 -1.89 -19.20
N LEU A 124 9.91 -2.01 -18.40
CA LEU A 124 9.81 -1.44 -17.04
C LEU A 124 10.87 -2.05 -16.11
N THR A 125 11.08 -3.38 -16.16
CA THR A 125 12.14 -4.04 -15.38
C THR A 125 13.52 -3.47 -15.71
N ARG A 126 13.81 -3.25 -17.00
CA ARG A 126 15.08 -2.60 -17.43
C ARG A 126 15.17 -1.15 -16.95
N ARG A 127 14.05 -0.39 -17.01
CA ARG A 127 13.97 0.99 -16.51
C ARG A 127 14.27 1.07 -15.01
N LEU A 128 13.62 0.20 -14.20
CA LEU A 128 13.86 0.12 -12.76
C LEU A 128 15.32 -0.26 -12.43
N SER A 129 15.86 -1.23 -13.15
CA SER A 129 17.26 -1.64 -12.99
C SER A 129 18.26 -0.53 -13.35
N ALA A 130 17.95 0.27 -14.36
CA ALA A 130 18.76 1.41 -14.75
C ALA A 130 18.66 2.55 -13.74
N LEU A 131 17.46 2.80 -13.20
CA LEU A 131 17.23 3.79 -12.16
C LEU A 131 17.97 3.41 -10.86
N ALA A 132 17.87 2.15 -10.42
CA ALA A 132 18.54 1.67 -9.21
C ALA A 132 20.06 1.97 -9.19
N ARG A 133 20.71 1.88 -10.35
CA ARG A 133 22.16 2.21 -10.47
C ARG A 133 22.50 3.70 -10.34
N ARG A 134 21.50 4.58 -10.46
CA ARG A 134 21.66 6.05 -10.38
C ARG A 134 21.28 6.61 -9.02
N LEU A 135 20.52 5.84 -8.23
CA LEU A 135 20.09 6.28 -6.91
C LEU A 135 21.27 6.27 -5.92
N PRO A 136 21.28 7.18 -4.94
CA PRO A 136 22.36 7.27 -3.93
C PRO A 136 22.54 5.98 -3.12
N ARG A 137 21.48 5.21 -2.94
CA ARG A 137 21.50 3.87 -2.32
C ARG A 137 20.82 2.88 -3.25
N ASP A 138 21.36 1.68 -3.34
CA ASP A 138 20.80 0.62 -4.19
C ASP A 138 19.59 -0.04 -3.52
N PRO A 139 18.37 0.10 -4.07
CA PRO A 139 17.17 -0.51 -3.51
C PRO A 139 16.99 -1.98 -3.91
N ARG A 140 17.85 -2.53 -4.79
CA ARG A 140 17.74 -3.90 -5.26
C ARG A 140 18.00 -4.88 -4.11
N GLY A 141 17.17 -5.89 -3.97
CA GLY A 141 17.28 -6.87 -2.88
C GLY A 141 16.77 -6.38 -1.50
N VAL A 142 16.43 -5.10 -1.34
CA VAL A 142 15.83 -4.60 -0.10
C VAL A 142 14.32 -4.89 -0.10
N PRO A 143 13.78 -5.56 0.92
CA PRO A 143 12.34 -5.81 1.04
C PRO A 143 11.53 -4.50 1.06
N MET A 144 10.27 -4.55 0.60
CA MET A 144 9.32 -3.43 0.56
C MET A 144 9.63 -2.33 -0.47
N THR A 145 10.82 -2.33 -1.08
CA THR A 145 11.21 -1.30 -2.04
C THR A 145 10.45 -1.36 -3.37
N GLY A 146 9.75 -2.46 -3.65
CA GLY A 146 8.91 -2.61 -4.85
C GLY A 146 7.49 -2.06 -4.71
N ALA A 147 7.07 -1.63 -3.52
CA ALA A 147 5.73 -1.11 -3.31
C ALA A 147 5.46 0.10 -4.21
N ALA A 148 4.20 0.22 -4.67
CA ALA A 148 3.75 1.27 -5.60
C ALA A 148 4.63 1.40 -6.86
N GLY A 149 5.01 0.25 -7.46
CA GLY A 149 5.84 0.25 -8.67
C GLY A 149 7.26 0.78 -8.46
N GLY A 150 7.81 0.58 -7.26
CA GLY A 150 9.13 1.01 -6.85
C GLY A 150 9.19 2.39 -6.21
N LEU A 151 8.07 3.09 -6.05
CA LEU A 151 8.02 4.41 -5.39
C LEU A 151 8.65 4.36 -4.01
N SER A 152 8.29 3.37 -3.18
CA SER A 152 8.86 3.18 -1.85
C SER A 152 10.39 3.06 -1.87
N GLY A 153 10.92 2.28 -2.80
CA GLY A 153 12.36 2.08 -2.97
C GLY A 153 13.08 3.33 -3.46
N GLY A 154 12.48 4.07 -4.40
CA GLY A 154 13.03 5.35 -4.85
C GLY A 154 13.12 6.37 -3.73
N LEU A 155 12.06 6.53 -2.93
CA LEU A 155 12.03 7.45 -1.79
C LEU A 155 13.00 7.01 -0.67
N TRP A 156 13.08 5.72 -0.41
CA TRP A 156 14.08 5.16 0.52
C TRP A 156 15.51 5.44 0.07
N ALA A 157 15.78 5.25 -1.22
CA ALA A 157 17.11 5.41 -1.78
C ALA A 157 17.54 6.88 -1.88
N ALA A 158 16.63 7.78 -2.29
CA ALA A 158 16.94 9.19 -2.51
C ALA A 158 16.92 10.02 -1.23
N PHE A 159 15.94 9.79 -0.34
CA PHE A 159 15.70 10.65 0.81
C PHE A 159 15.84 9.96 2.16
N GLY A 160 16.20 8.69 2.19
CA GLY A 160 16.27 7.96 3.45
C GLY A 160 14.93 7.64 4.10
N ALA A 161 13.86 7.58 3.30
CA ALA A 161 12.54 7.25 3.81
C ALA A 161 12.56 5.93 4.59
N GLU A 162 11.85 5.88 5.71
CA GLU A 162 11.67 4.66 6.50
C GLU A 162 10.56 3.82 5.86
N LEU A 163 10.81 2.53 5.63
CA LEU A 163 9.82 1.60 5.13
C LEU A 163 9.28 0.77 6.29
N VAL A 164 7.97 0.83 6.51
CA VAL A 164 7.33 0.12 7.63
C VAL A 164 6.14 -0.71 7.14
N ALA A 165 5.83 -1.79 7.86
CA ALA A 165 4.65 -2.60 7.60
C ALA A 165 3.39 -1.77 7.93
N GLY A 166 2.62 -1.41 6.90
CA GLY A 166 1.51 -0.47 7.02
C GLY A 166 0.39 -1.00 7.92
N ALA A 167 -0.01 -2.26 7.76
CA ALA A 167 -1.05 -2.87 8.59
C ALA A 167 -0.67 -2.83 10.08
N GLY A 168 0.53 -3.29 10.44
CA GLY A 168 1.02 -3.26 11.81
C GLY A 168 1.06 -1.85 12.37
N PHE A 169 1.63 -0.90 11.62
CA PHE A 169 1.71 0.50 12.02
C PHE A 169 0.34 1.13 12.33
N VAL A 170 -0.65 0.90 11.45
CA VAL A 170 -2.00 1.44 11.66
C VAL A 170 -2.68 0.80 12.86
N LEU A 171 -2.57 -0.52 13.01
CA LEU A 171 -3.15 -1.24 14.16
C LEU A 171 -2.58 -0.73 15.49
N ASP A 172 -1.26 -0.48 15.54
CA ASP A 172 -0.61 0.10 16.74
C ASP A 172 -1.12 1.53 17.01
N ALA A 173 -1.17 2.36 15.96
CA ALA A 173 -1.60 3.76 16.08
C ALA A 173 -3.03 3.92 16.59
N ILE A 174 -3.94 2.98 16.26
CA ILE A 174 -5.34 3.00 16.74
C ILE A 174 -5.56 2.25 18.06
N GLY A 175 -4.50 1.72 18.67
CA GLY A 175 -4.60 0.92 19.90
C GLY A 175 -5.39 -0.37 19.74
N PHE A 176 -5.26 -1.02 18.60
CA PHE A 176 -6.02 -2.21 18.23
C PHE A 176 -5.91 -3.33 19.24
N ASP A 177 -4.71 -3.62 19.74
CA ASP A 177 -4.46 -4.76 20.63
C ASP A 177 -5.24 -4.68 21.96
N ALA A 178 -5.36 -3.47 22.52
CA ALA A 178 -6.15 -3.27 23.75
C ALA A 178 -7.65 -3.54 23.51
N ARG A 179 -8.17 -3.05 22.39
CA ARG A 179 -9.57 -3.27 22.00
C ARG A 179 -9.86 -4.73 21.67
N MET A 180 -8.93 -5.37 20.94
CA MET A 180 -9.02 -6.77 20.57
C MET A 180 -9.08 -7.68 21.82
N ARG A 181 -8.20 -7.47 22.81
CA ARG A 181 -8.20 -8.26 24.05
C ARG A 181 -9.46 -8.08 24.89
N ALA A 182 -10.16 -6.97 24.73
CA ALA A 182 -11.44 -6.71 25.41
C ALA A 182 -12.65 -7.25 24.64
N ALA A 183 -12.46 -7.73 23.40
CA ALA A 183 -13.53 -8.25 22.55
C ALA A 183 -13.69 -9.77 22.71
N ARG A 184 -14.90 -10.28 22.45
CA ARG A 184 -15.18 -11.73 22.38
C ARG A 184 -14.56 -12.37 21.14
N ALA A 185 -14.50 -11.62 20.03
CA ALA A 185 -13.88 -12.01 18.78
C ALA A 185 -13.51 -10.78 17.97
N VAL A 186 -12.68 -10.98 16.94
CA VAL A 186 -12.30 -9.96 15.95
C VAL A 186 -12.83 -10.38 14.58
N VAL A 187 -13.41 -9.41 13.86
CA VAL A 187 -13.81 -9.60 12.46
C VAL A 187 -12.93 -8.73 11.58
N THR A 188 -12.30 -9.35 10.59
CA THR A 188 -11.52 -8.68 9.56
C THR A 188 -12.08 -8.97 8.18
N GLY A 189 -11.58 -8.31 7.12
CA GLY A 189 -12.04 -8.58 5.78
C GLY A 189 -11.21 -7.93 4.70
N GLU A 190 -11.40 -8.44 3.49
CA GLU A 190 -10.82 -7.89 2.27
C GLU A 190 -11.64 -8.29 1.04
N GLY A 191 -11.40 -7.64 -0.10
CA GLY A 191 -12.12 -7.97 -1.34
C GLY A 191 -11.81 -9.37 -1.86
N ARG A 192 -10.57 -9.86 -1.71
CA ARG A 192 -10.15 -11.20 -2.17
C ARG A 192 -9.11 -11.79 -1.22
N LEU A 193 -9.47 -12.89 -0.60
CA LEU A 193 -8.59 -13.66 0.26
C LEU A 193 -7.81 -14.66 -0.61
N ASP A 194 -6.55 -14.38 -0.89
CA ASP A 194 -5.67 -15.21 -1.72
C ASP A 194 -4.27 -15.37 -1.10
N THR A 195 -3.33 -15.96 -1.82
CA THR A 195 -1.96 -16.18 -1.33
C THR A 195 -1.21 -14.89 -0.96
N GLN A 196 -1.60 -13.73 -1.53
CA GLN A 196 -1.03 -12.44 -1.13
C GLN A 196 -1.52 -12.01 0.26
N SER A 197 -2.67 -12.47 0.70
CA SER A 197 -3.19 -12.21 2.04
C SER A 197 -2.33 -12.84 3.13
N LEU A 198 -1.57 -13.89 2.81
CA LEU A 198 -0.60 -14.52 3.74
C LEU A 198 0.67 -13.67 3.93
N ALA A 199 0.90 -12.65 3.10
CA ALA A 199 2.16 -11.93 3.03
C ALA A 199 2.21 -10.64 3.87
N GLY A 200 1.41 -10.51 4.95
CA GLY A 200 1.47 -9.37 5.88
C GLY A 200 0.47 -8.26 5.60
N LYS A 201 -0.62 -8.53 4.88
CA LYS A 201 -1.75 -7.61 4.74
C LYS A 201 -2.61 -7.57 6.01
N VAL A 202 -3.57 -6.65 6.06
CA VAL A 202 -4.44 -6.42 7.24
C VAL A 202 -5.04 -7.70 7.78
N VAL A 203 -5.57 -8.58 6.93
CA VAL A 203 -6.19 -9.85 7.38
C VAL A 203 -5.19 -10.73 8.12
N SER A 204 -3.99 -10.93 7.58
CA SER A 204 -2.97 -11.77 8.23
C SER A 204 -2.42 -11.13 9.51
N GLU A 205 -2.26 -9.80 9.53
CA GLU A 205 -1.77 -9.09 10.71
C GLU A 205 -2.79 -9.17 11.85
N VAL A 206 -4.07 -8.91 11.56
CA VAL A 206 -5.17 -9.03 12.53
C VAL A 206 -5.27 -10.47 13.06
N ALA A 207 -5.29 -11.47 12.18
CA ALA A 207 -5.38 -12.87 12.56
C ALA A 207 -4.19 -13.32 13.40
N THR A 208 -2.97 -12.88 13.06
CA THR A 208 -1.75 -13.18 13.83
C THR A 208 -1.83 -12.60 15.24
N ARG A 209 -2.23 -11.32 15.39
CA ARG A 209 -2.38 -10.67 16.70
C ARG A 209 -3.49 -11.33 17.53
N ALA A 210 -4.62 -11.64 16.91
CA ALA A 210 -5.73 -12.32 17.56
C ALA A 210 -5.30 -13.70 18.09
N ARG A 211 -4.63 -14.50 17.28
CA ARG A 211 -4.07 -15.80 17.68
C ARG A 211 -3.11 -15.66 18.85
N GLN A 212 -2.17 -14.71 18.80
CA GLN A 212 -1.21 -14.46 19.87
C GLN A 212 -1.86 -14.07 21.18
N ALA A 213 -3.03 -13.43 21.11
CA ALA A 213 -3.82 -13.00 22.28
C ALA A 213 -4.87 -14.04 22.71
N GLY A 214 -5.04 -15.15 21.99
CA GLY A 214 -6.07 -16.15 22.28
C GLY A 214 -7.50 -15.64 21.99
N VAL A 215 -7.65 -14.67 21.09
CA VAL A 215 -8.96 -14.09 20.71
C VAL A 215 -9.41 -14.72 19.40
N PRO A 216 -10.64 -15.27 19.32
CA PRO A 216 -11.17 -15.81 18.06
C PRO A 216 -11.17 -14.78 16.94
N SER A 217 -10.82 -15.20 15.72
CA SER A 217 -10.80 -14.31 14.57
C SER A 217 -11.60 -14.86 13.40
N HIS A 218 -12.39 -13.98 12.76
CA HIS A 218 -13.23 -14.30 11.61
C HIS A 218 -12.93 -13.37 10.46
N ALA A 219 -13.15 -13.82 9.22
CA ALA A 219 -13.04 -12.98 8.04
C ALA A 219 -14.34 -12.95 7.23
N VAL A 220 -14.70 -11.76 6.75
CA VAL A 220 -15.73 -11.57 5.73
C VAL A 220 -15.04 -11.05 4.47
N VAL A 221 -15.15 -11.77 3.36
CA VAL A 221 -14.36 -11.50 2.15
C VAL A 221 -15.24 -11.49 0.91
N GLY A 222 -14.88 -10.69 -0.10
CA GLY A 222 -15.63 -10.66 -1.36
C GLY A 222 -15.51 -11.98 -2.14
N THR A 223 -14.30 -12.57 -2.15
CA THR A 223 -14.02 -13.87 -2.76
C THR A 223 -12.97 -14.63 -1.96
N ARG A 224 -13.18 -15.93 -1.80
CA ARG A 224 -12.20 -16.82 -1.17
C ARG A 224 -11.46 -17.62 -2.24
N ALA A 225 -10.18 -17.26 -2.48
CA ALA A 225 -9.30 -17.97 -3.40
C ALA A 225 -8.22 -18.80 -2.66
N LEU A 226 -8.14 -18.71 -1.33
CA LEU A 226 -7.34 -19.62 -0.51
C LEU A 226 -8.09 -20.94 -0.30
N ASP A 227 -7.35 -22.04 -0.41
CA ASP A 227 -7.82 -23.36 -0.01
C ASP A 227 -7.99 -23.48 1.52
N ALA A 228 -8.47 -24.64 1.99
CA ALA A 228 -8.66 -24.89 3.41
C ALA A 228 -7.36 -24.82 4.21
N MET A 229 -6.22 -25.19 3.60
CA MET A 229 -4.91 -25.13 4.26
C MET A 229 -4.46 -23.68 4.44
N GLY A 230 -4.58 -22.83 3.42
CA GLY A 230 -4.24 -21.41 3.52
C GLY A 230 -5.08 -20.68 4.57
N ALA A 231 -6.37 -21.01 4.68
CA ALA A 231 -7.23 -20.45 5.73
C ALA A 231 -6.79 -20.89 7.15
N ARG A 232 -6.34 -22.14 7.30
CA ARG A 232 -5.77 -22.63 8.56
C ARG A 232 -4.44 -21.97 8.94
N VAL A 233 -3.61 -21.64 7.96
CA VAL A 233 -2.36 -20.90 8.20
C VAL A 233 -2.65 -19.52 8.80
N LEU A 234 -3.75 -18.88 8.39
CA LEU A 234 -4.22 -17.60 8.96
C LEU A 234 -4.89 -17.78 10.34
N ASP A 235 -5.25 -19.02 10.72
CA ASP A 235 -5.97 -19.31 11.98
C ASP A 235 -7.29 -18.54 12.09
N LEU A 236 -8.05 -18.52 10.99
CA LEU A 236 -9.38 -17.92 10.93
C LEU A 236 -10.43 -18.97 11.26
N ASP A 237 -11.22 -18.78 12.33
CA ASP A 237 -12.26 -19.70 12.73
C ASP A 237 -13.39 -19.80 11.70
N ARG A 238 -13.74 -18.66 11.09
CA ARG A 238 -14.75 -18.57 10.03
C ARG A 238 -14.30 -17.65 8.92
N VAL A 239 -14.54 -18.05 7.69
CA VAL A 239 -14.41 -17.23 6.50
C VAL A 239 -15.73 -17.26 5.75
N ILE A 240 -16.40 -16.11 5.63
CA ILE A 240 -17.69 -15.95 4.97
C ILE A 240 -17.48 -15.11 3.72
N GLU A 241 -17.99 -15.58 2.58
CA GLU A 241 -18.01 -14.80 1.35
C GLU A 241 -19.24 -13.89 1.34
N ALA A 242 -19.02 -12.60 1.03
CA ALA A 242 -20.04 -11.58 0.91
C ALA A 242 -19.55 -10.47 -0.02
N SER A 243 -20.27 -10.24 -1.12
CA SER A 243 -19.93 -9.28 -2.17
C SER A 243 -20.93 -8.13 -2.31
N THR A 244 -22.10 -8.26 -1.67
CA THR A 244 -23.14 -7.24 -1.63
C THR A 244 -23.37 -6.75 -0.20
N LEU A 245 -23.98 -5.57 -0.05
CA LEU A 245 -24.31 -5.03 1.27
C LEU A 245 -25.24 -5.98 2.06
N ALA A 246 -26.23 -6.56 1.40
CA ALA A 246 -27.15 -7.51 2.03
C ALA A 246 -26.44 -8.77 2.54
N GLU A 247 -25.48 -9.28 1.77
CA GLU A 247 -24.65 -10.42 2.18
C GLU A 247 -23.71 -10.06 3.34
N LEU A 248 -23.12 -8.85 3.35
CA LEU A 248 -22.31 -8.35 4.46
C LEU A 248 -23.13 -8.27 5.76
N GLU A 249 -24.36 -7.75 5.69
CA GLU A 249 -25.26 -7.70 6.83
C GLU A 249 -25.65 -9.11 7.31
N ALA A 250 -25.92 -10.05 6.39
CA ALA A 250 -26.22 -11.44 6.73
C ALA A 250 -25.02 -12.12 7.39
N ALA A 251 -23.80 -11.90 6.88
CA ALA A 251 -22.56 -12.40 7.47
C ALA A 251 -22.37 -11.85 8.89
N GLY A 252 -22.62 -10.56 9.11
CA GLY A 252 -22.58 -9.94 10.44
C GLY A 252 -23.55 -10.58 11.42
N ARG A 253 -24.81 -10.81 11.01
CA ARG A 253 -25.82 -11.54 11.84
C ARG A 253 -25.39 -12.97 12.15
N ALA A 254 -24.84 -13.69 11.16
CA ALA A 254 -24.38 -15.06 11.35
C ALA A 254 -23.20 -15.14 12.34
N LEU A 255 -22.27 -14.19 12.29
CA LEU A 255 -21.16 -14.13 13.24
C LEU A 255 -21.64 -13.73 14.63
N ALA A 256 -22.55 -12.76 14.75
CA ALA A 256 -23.09 -12.36 16.04
C ALA A 256 -23.81 -13.50 16.79
N ALA A 257 -24.41 -14.44 16.05
CA ALA A 257 -25.06 -15.62 16.64
C ALA A 257 -24.07 -16.66 17.20
N LEU A 258 -22.77 -16.54 16.92
CA LEU A 258 -21.69 -17.40 17.42
C LEU A 258 -21.02 -16.84 18.69
N LEU A 259 -21.23 -15.57 19.01
CA LEU A 259 -20.60 -14.81 20.09
C LEU A 259 -21.50 -14.70 21.34
#